data_2dbfc1fba945df138106fca1305de4fa
#
_entry.id   2dbfc1fba945df138106fca1305de4fa
#
_cell.length_a   1.000
_cell.length_b   1.000
_cell.length_c   1.000
_cell.angle_alpha   90.00
_cell.angle_beta   90.00
_cell.angle_gamma   90.00
#
_symmetry.space_group_name_H-M   'P 1'
#
loop_
_entity.id
_entity.type
_entity.pdbx_description
1 polymer ?
#
loop_
_entity_poly.entity_id
_entity_poly.type
_entity_poly.pdbx_seq_one_letter_code
_entity_poly.pdbx_strand_id
1 'polypeptide(L)'
;FQPGEPILVRELGNRIAEAYAMEEKKACAAAAVAVKRLIDAGTCPNLRFFAKGVYYVAKQTVFGETGINKEKLIELKYLKDGTGYETGAAVMHKLGLTTLMPAERTFVSNSAQHRAKRDDALGIVIRAPRIPVNKENRFYLQFLDLLNMYDDVPVDAEDPYLLLGRFVQARGLDYGTLLHLADTHYNGNTIMKLAHVAGRQGV
;
A
#
# COMPACT_ATOMS: atom_id res chain seq x y z
N PHE A 1 -22.69 0.28 4.26
CA PHE A 1 -21.34 0.80 4.50
C PHE A 1 -21.24 1.37 5.90
N GLN A 2 -20.13 1.13 6.59
CA GLN A 2 -19.87 1.68 7.91
C GLN A 2 -19.39 3.15 7.81
N PRO A 3 -19.57 3.96 8.84
CA PRO A 3 -19.05 5.32 8.87
C PRO A 3 -17.52 5.36 8.61
N GLY A 4 -17.10 6.22 7.71
CA GLY A 4 -15.69 6.35 7.28
C GLY A 4 -15.25 5.29 6.27
N GLU A 5 -16.03 4.24 6.01
CA GLU A 5 -15.65 3.20 5.05
C GLU A 5 -15.59 3.76 3.62
N PRO A 6 -14.48 3.53 2.87
CA PRO A 6 -14.36 3.97 1.49
C PRO A 6 -15.35 3.25 0.57
N ILE A 7 -15.97 4.00 -0.31
CA ILE A 7 -16.86 3.52 -1.37
C ILE A 7 -16.21 3.85 -2.71
N LEU A 8 -15.71 2.81 -3.39
CA LEU A 8 -15.10 2.95 -4.70
C LEU A 8 -16.16 2.77 -5.80
N VAL A 9 -16.34 3.76 -6.66
CA VAL A 9 -17.27 3.69 -7.80
C VAL A 9 -16.95 2.50 -8.70
N ARG A 10 -15.67 2.17 -8.86
CA ARG A 10 -15.25 0.99 -9.63
C ARG A 10 -15.79 -0.32 -9.03
N GLU A 11 -15.73 -0.49 -7.72
CA GLU A 11 -16.27 -1.70 -7.06
C GLU A 11 -17.79 -1.78 -7.15
N LEU A 12 -18.47 -0.63 -7.04
CA LEU A 12 -19.92 -0.57 -7.29
C LEU A 12 -20.23 -0.94 -8.75
N GLY A 13 -19.46 -0.43 -9.70
CA GLY A 13 -19.59 -0.77 -11.12
C GLY A 13 -19.40 -2.24 -11.39
N ASN A 14 -18.39 -2.87 -10.79
CA ASN A 14 -18.14 -4.30 -10.95
C ASN A 14 -19.33 -5.15 -10.42
N ARG A 15 -19.88 -4.79 -9.26
CA ARG A 15 -21.08 -5.46 -8.72
C ARG A 15 -22.30 -5.28 -9.62
N ILE A 16 -22.47 -4.10 -10.23
CA ILE A 16 -23.55 -3.84 -11.20
C ILE A 16 -23.32 -4.67 -12.46
N ALA A 17 -22.07 -4.70 -12.97
CA ALA A 17 -21.72 -5.49 -14.14
C ALA A 17 -22.06 -6.98 -13.96
N GLU A 18 -21.70 -7.56 -12.80
CA GLU A 18 -22.02 -8.94 -12.44
C GLU A 18 -23.53 -9.16 -12.30
N ALA A 19 -24.24 -8.28 -11.57
CA ALA A 19 -25.67 -8.46 -11.30
C ALA A 19 -26.56 -8.34 -12.54
N TYR A 20 -26.17 -7.50 -13.50
CA TYR A 20 -26.95 -7.20 -14.69
C TYR A 20 -26.34 -7.68 -16.01
N ALA A 21 -25.28 -8.48 -15.96
CA ALA A 21 -24.51 -8.95 -17.12
C ALA A 21 -24.13 -7.80 -18.10
N MET A 22 -23.71 -6.66 -17.52
CA MET A 22 -23.34 -5.46 -18.29
C MET A 22 -21.83 -5.39 -18.51
N GLU A 23 -21.42 -4.68 -19.57
CA GLU A 23 -20.01 -4.30 -19.77
C GLU A 23 -19.50 -3.45 -18.59
N GLU A 24 -18.33 -3.79 -18.02
CA GLU A 24 -17.74 -3.15 -16.83
C GLU A 24 -17.66 -1.62 -16.97
N LYS A 25 -17.24 -1.13 -18.14
CA LYS A 25 -17.10 0.30 -18.41
C LYS A 25 -18.44 1.04 -18.33
N LYS A 26 -19.50 0.45 -18.87
CA LYS A 26 -20.86 1.01 -18.82
C LYS A 26 -21.41 0.95 -17.39
N ALA A 27 -21.19 -0.14 -16.69
CA ALA A 27 -21.61 -0.31 -15.31
C ALA A 27 -20.91 0.70 -14.36
N CYS A 28 -19.60 0.93 -14.53
CA CYS A 28 -18.87 1.96 -13.78
C CYS A 28 -19.38 3.37 -14.07
N ALA A 29 -19.70 3.70 -15.32
CA ALA A 29 -20.31 4.99 -15.67
C ALA A 29 -21.70 5.16 -15.05
N ALA A 30 -22.53 4.12 -15.08
CA ALA A 30 -23.85 4.11 -14.43
C ALA A 30 -23.73 4.28 -12.90
N ALA A 31 -22.80 3.59 -12.27
CA ALA A 31 -22.51 3.73 -10.84
C ALA A 31 -22.11 5.16 -10.46
N ALA A 32 -21.23 5.79 -11.25
CA ALA A 32 -20.80 7.17 -11.03
C ALA A 32 -21.98 8.17 -11.12
N VAL A 33 -22.84 8.00 -12.11
CA VAL A 33 -24.06 8.83 -12.29
C VAL A 33 -25.03 8.60 -11.13
N ALA A 34 -25.26 7.35 -10.71
CA ALA A 34 -26.16 7.03 -9.62
C ALA A 34 -25.68 7.65 -8.31
N VAL A 35 -24.40 7.51 -7.95
CA VAL A 35 -23.83 8.11 -6.73
C VAL A 35 -23.97 9.64 -6.75
N LYS A 36 -23.69 10.29 -7.89
CA LYS A 36 -23.87 11.73 -8.04
C LYS A 36 -25.32 12.15 -7.84
N ARG A 37 -26.28 11.46 -8.44
CA ARG A 37 -27.73 11.73 -8.26
C ARG A 37 -28.17 11.59 -6.81
N LEU A 38 -27.68 10.60 -6.07
CA LEU A 38 -27.99 10.42 -4.64
C LEU A 38 -27.52 11.62 -3.80
N ILE A 39 -26.36 12.18 -4.13
CA ILE A 39 -25.82 13.38 -3.47
C ILE A 39 -26.63 14.61 -3.84
N ASP A 40 -26.86 14.85 -5.14
CA ASP A 40 -27.56 16.03 -5.66
C ASP A 40 -29.02 16.08 -5.18
N ALA A 41 -29.68 14.92 -5.06
CA ALA A 41 -31.04 14.79 -4.53
C ALA A 41 -31.15 14.87 -3.00
N GLY A 42 -30.01 14.90 -2.28
CA GLY A 42 -30.00 14.86 -0.81
C GLY A 42 -30.56 13.57 -0.20
N THR A 43 -30.79 12.53 -0.99
CA THR A 43 -31.37 11.25 -0.55
C THR A 43 -30.45 10.53 0.45
N CYS A 44 -29.14 10.76 0.36
CA CYS A 44 -28.14 10.23 1.26
C CYS A 44 -27.36 11.37 1.94
N PRO A 45 -27.94 12.03 2.97
CA PRO A 45 -27.38 13.25 3.55
C PRO A 45 -26.00 13.06 4.18
N ASN A 46 -25.60 11.84 4.50
CA ASN A 46 -24.32 11.51 5.09
C ASN A 46 -23.26 11.05 4.05
N LEU A 47 -23.62 10.96 2.78
CA LEU A 47 -22.69 10.58 1.73
C LEU A 47 -21.77 11.77 1.37
N ARG A 48 -20.44 11.53 1.42
CA ARG A 48 -19.43 12.57 1.16
C ARG A 48 -18.54 12.17 0.00
N PHE A 49 -18.18 13.14 -0.81
CA PHE A 49 -17.12 13.02 -1.80
C PHE A 49 -15.75 13.17 -1.12
N PHE A 50 -14.81 12.30 -1.46
CA PHE A 50 -13.42 12.41 -1.00
C PHE A 50 -12.48 12.77 -2.15
N ALA A 51 -12.51 11.99 -3.23
CA ALA A 51 -11.70 12.19 -4.43
C ALA A 51 -12.42 11.56 -5.63
N LYS A 52 -11.92 11.78 -6.85
CA LYS A 52 -12.52 11.23 -8.06
C LYS A 52 -12.78 9.72 -7.95
N GLY A 53 -14.04 9.33 -8.01
CA GLY A 53 -14.48 7.94 -7.89
C GLY A 53 -14.42 7.34 -6.48
N VAL A 54 -14.21 8.17 -5.45
CA VAL A 54 -14.13 7.76 -4.04
C VAL A 54 -15.08 8.57 -3.19
N TYR A 55 -15.94 7.89 -2.47
CA TYR A 55 -16.91 8.44 -1.55
C TYR A 55 -16.85 7.72 -0.21
N TYR A 56 -17.54 8.22 0.79
CA TYR A 56 -17.69 7.58 2.10
C TYR A 56 -18.94 8.06 2.79
N VAL A 57 -19.42 7.32 3.78
CA VAL A 57 -20.53 7.73 4.64
C VAL A 57 -19.94 8.38 5.89
N ALA A 58 -20.22 9.66 6.11
CA ALA A 58 -19.83 10.35 7.33
C ALA A 58 -20.82 10.08 8.46
N LYS A 59 -20.37 10.17 9.71
CA LYS A 59 -21.21 10.12 10.92
C LYS A 59 -20.90 11.33 11.78
N GLN A 60 -21.95 12.00 12.24
CA GLN A 60 -21.80 13.09 13.20
C GLN A 60 -21.40 12.52 14.57
N THR A 61 -20.37 13.09 15.17
CA THR A 61 -19.89 12.76 16.51
C THR A 61 -19.77 14.04 17.35
N VAL A 62 -19.49 13.89 18.62
CA VAL A 62 -19.23 15.03 19.53
C VAL A 62 -18.00 15.86 19.14
N PHE A 63 -17.09 15.27 18.35
CA PHE A 63 -15.88 15.93 17.83
C PHE A 63 -16.04 16.42 16.38
N GLY A 64 -17.24 16.36 15.80
CA GLY A 64 -17.52 16.72 14.43
C GLY A 64 -17.80 15.51 13.54
N GLU A 65 -17.80 15.72 12.23
CA GLU A 65 -18.04 14.68 11.23
C GLU A 65 -16.84 13.73 11.09
N THR A 66 -17.12 12.41 11.03
CA THR A 66 -16.05 11.43 10.77
C THR A 66 -15.52 11.58 9.35
N GLY A 67 -14.20 11.58 9.19
CA GLY A 67 -13.55 11.51 7.88
C GLY A 67 -13.50 10.09 7.31
N ILE A 68 -12.97 9.98 6.07
CA ILE A 68 -12.72 8.70 5.44
C ILE A 68 -11.58 7.94 6.14
N ASN A 69 -11.69 6.62 6.21
CA ASN A 69 -10.59 5.76 6.65
C ASN A 69 -9.54 5.64 5.53
N LYS A 70 -8.49 6.47 5.62
CA LYS A 70 -7.42 6.53 4.60
C LYS A 70 -6.64 5.23 4.52
N GLU A 71 -6.40 4.53 5.65
CA GLU A 71 -5.69 3.24 5.65
C GLU A 71 -6.47 2.19 4.86
N LYS A 72 -7.78 2.10 5.09
CA LYS A 72 -8.64 1.20 4.33
C LYS A 72 -8.70 1.55 2.85
N LEU A 73 -8.68 2.84 2.53
CA LEU A 73 -8.64 3.30 1.14
C LEU A 73 -7.31 2.93 0.45
N ILE A 74 -6.19 3.06 1.15
CA ILE A 74 -4.87 2.62 0.65
C ILE A 74 -4.89 1.11 0.38
N GLU A 75 -5.39 0.33 1.34
CA GLU A 75 -5.53 -1.11 1.20
C GLU A 75 -6.33 -1.49 -0.06
N LEU A 76 -7.53 -0.90 -0.22
CA LEU A 76 -8.41 -1.20 -1.35
C LEU A 76 -7.86 -0.76 -2.72
N LYS A 77 -7.16 0.38 -2.78
CA LYS A 77 -6.64 0.93 -4.04
C LYS A 77 -5.32 0.30 -4.48
N TYR A 78 -4.43 -0.01 -3.52
CA TYR A 78 -3.02 -0.25 -3.82
C TYR A 78 -2.47 -1.57 -3.29
N LEU A 79 -3.09 -2.16 -2.25
CA LEU A 79 -2.58 -3.35 -1.57
C LEU A 79 -3.52 -4.56 -1.66
N LYS A 80 -4.69 -4.37 -2.28
CA LYS A 80 -5.72 -5.41 -2.38
C LYS A 80 -5.13 -6.70 -2.94
N ASP A 81 -5.54 -7.83 -2.36
CA ASP A 81 -5.13 -9.18 -2.77
C ASP A 81 -3.60 -9.43 -2.71
N GLY A 82 -2.87 -8.62 -1.94
CA GLY A 82 -1.43 -8.74 -1.81
C GLY A 82 -0.65 -8.24 -3.02
N THR A 83 -1.25 -7.34 -3.83
CA THR A 83 -0.64 -6.79 -5.05
C THR A 83 0.23 -5.56 -4.80
N GLY A 84 0.58 -5.30 -3.55
CA GLY A 84 1.44 -4.20 -3.15
C GLY A 84 1.90 -4.30 -1.69
N TYR A 85 2.79 -3.41 -1.30
CA TYR A 85 3.33 -3.28 0.06
C TYR A 85 3.81 -1.86 0.34
N GLU A 86 3.89 -1.50 1.62
CA GLU A 86 4.52 -0.26 2.07
C GLU A 86 6.04 -0.42 2.09
N THR A 87 6.80 0.63 1.79
CA THR A 87 8.28 0.63 1.77
C THR A 87 8.85 1.96 2.24
N GLY A 88 10.17 2.07 2.26
CA GLY A 88 10.87 3.31 2.56
C GLY A 88 10.99 3.63 4.05
N ALA A 89 11.29 4.90 4.34
CA ALA A 89 11.59 5.37 5.70
C ALA A 89 10.46 5.09 6.71
N ALA A 90 9.19 5.08 6.26
CA ALA A 90 8.05 4.76 7.14
C ALA A 90 8.10 3.33 7.68
N VAL A 91 8.51 2.37 6.85
CA VAL A 91 8.67 0.97 7.29
C VAL A 91 9.93 0.83 8.14
N MET A 92 11.03 1.50 7.78
CA MET A 92 12.26 1.51 8.57
C MET A 92 12.01 2.07 9.97
N HIS A 93 11.22 3.14 10.09
CA HIS A 93 10.79 3.70 11.37
C HIS A 93 9.96 2.71 12.19
N LYS A 94 8.97 2.04 11.55
CA LYS A 94 8.15 1.00 12.21
C LYS A 94 8.97 -0.20 12.71
N LEU A 95 10.07 -0.50 12.05
CA LEU A 95 11.01 -1.56 12.45
C LEU A 95 12.03 -1.11 13.49
N GLY A 96 12.06 0.17 13.87
CA GLY A 96 13.02 0.73 14.80
C GLY A 96 14.43 0.90 14.22
N LEU A 97 14.57 0.92 12.89
CA LEU A 97 15.85 1.15 12.20
C LEU A 97 16.25 2.62 12.20
N THR A 98 15.27 3.52 12.28
CA THR A 98 15.47 4.97 12.27
C THR A 98 14.44 5.67 13.15
N THR A 99 14.83 6.78 13.76
CA THR A 99 13.93 7.70 14.45
C THR A 99 13.30 8.72 13.49
N LEU A 100 13.75 8.75 12.24
CA LEU A 100 13.23 9.67 11.22
C LEU A 100 11.75 9.38 10.94
N MET A 101 10.91 10.40 11.17
CA MET A 101 9.49 10.38 10.77
C MET A 101 9.35 10.92 9.34
N PRO A 102 9.06 10.10 8.34
CA PRO A 102 8.92 10.59 6.97
C PRO A 102 7.65 11.44 6.82
N ALA A 103 7.76 12.54 6.07
CA ALA A 103 6.61 13.38 5.73
C ALA A 103 5.59 12.66 4.84
N GLU A 104 6.04 11.71 4.04
CA GLU A 104 5.21 10.94 3.10
C GLU A 104 5.52 9.45 3.22
N ARG A 105 4.48 8.65 3.14
CA ARG A 105 4.60 7.18 3.06
C ARG A 105 4.72 6.76 1.61
N THR A 106 5.55 5.76 1.35
CA THR A 106 5.75 5.20 0.01
C THR A 106 5.20 3.78 -0.06
N PHE A 107 4.47 3.49 -1.12
CA PHE A 107 3.93 2.17 -1.40
C PHE A 107 4.39 1.69 -2.77
N VAL A 108 4.63 0.41 -2.88
CA VAL A 108 4.84 -0.29 -4.15
C VAL A 108 3.55 -1.02 -4.50
N SER A 109 3.08 -0.90 -5.73
CA SER A 109 1.83 -1.54 -6.16
C SER A 109 1.84 -1.86 -7.64
N ASN A 110 1.25 -2.99 -8.02
CA ASN A 110 1.03 -3.37 -9.43
C ASN A 110 0.11 -2.38 -10.18
N SER A 111 -0.65 -1.56 -9.44
CA SER A 111 -1.48 -0.51 -10.05
C SER A 111 -0.68 0.71 -10.52
N ALA A 112 0.60 0.83 -10.13
CA ALA A 112 1.48 1.89 -10.58
C ALA A 112 2.07 1.58 -11.95
N GLN A 113 2.15 2.62 -12.80
CA GLN A 113 2.88 2.55 -14.06
C GLN A 113 4.34 2.96 -13.85
N HIS A 114 5.16 2.98 -14.90
CA HIS A 114 6.62 3.11 -14.89
C HIS A 114 7.23 4.23 -14.03
N ARG A 115 6.48 5.26 -13.65
CA ARG A 115 6.98 6.38 -12.82
C ARG A 115 6.30 6.41 -11.46
N ALA A 116 7.04 6.84 -10.44
CA ALA A 116 6.46 7.16 -9.15
C ALA A 116 5.35 8.22 -9.32
N LYS A 117 4.21 7.99 -8.70
CA LYS A 117 3.05 8.87 -8.73
C LYS A 117 2.66 9.25 -7.31
N ARG A 118 2.40 10.53 -7.08
CA ARG A 118 1.83 11.02 -5.84
C ARG A 118 0.30 10.91 -5.88
N ASP A 119 -0.30 10.38 -4.83
CA ASP A 119 -1.73 10.47 -4.56
C ASP A 119 -1.93 11.58 -3.51
N ASP A 120 -2.19 12.80 -3.99
CA ASP A 120 -2.29 13.99 -3.13
C ASP A 120 -3.46 13.91 -2.15
N ALA A 121 -4.56 13.24 -2.51
CA ALA A 121 -5.70 13.06 -1.62
C ALA A 121 -5.35 12.21 -0.39
N LEU A 122 -4.45 11.26 -0.55
CA LEU A 122 -3.96 10.39 0.52
C LEU A 122 -2.66 10.91 1.16
N GLY A 123 -1.89 11.76 0.47
CA GLY A 123 -0.58 12.22 0.90
C GLY A 123 0.48 11.11 0.87
N ILE A 124 0.45 10.29 -0.18
CA ILE A 124 1.35 9.12 -0.33
C ILE A 124 2.00 9.10 -1.71
N VAL A 125 3.12 8.40 -1.81
CA VAL A 125 3.80 8.11 -3.08
C VAL A 125 3.59 6.65 -3.46
N ILE A 126 3.22 6.39 -4.70
CA ILE A 126 3.06 5.04 -5.26
C ILE A 126 4.14 4.79 -6.30
N ARG A 127 4.85 3.67 -6.20
CA ARG A 127 5.92 3.25 -7.12
C ARG A 127 5.55 1.94 -7.79
N ALA A 128 6.00 1.78 -9.03
CA ALA A 128 5.92 0.49 -9.71
C ALA A 128 6.88 -0.52 -9.06
N PRO A 129 6.49 -1.78 -8.95
CA PRO A 129 7.37 -2.84 -8.49
C PRO A 129 8.42 -3.20 -9.53
N ARG A 130 9.54 -3.80 -9.10
CA ARG A 130 10.57 -4.36 -10.00
C ARG A 130 10.06 -5.58 -10.78
N ILE A 131 9.27 -6.40 -10.09
CA ILE A 131 8.55 -7.55 -10.65
C ILE A 131 7.12 -7.54 -10.09
N PRO A 132 6.15 -8.18 -10.77
CA PRO A 132 4.76 -8.24 -10.29
C PRO A 132 4.67 -8.76 -8.86
N VAL A 133 3.96 -8.03 -8.02
CA VAL A 133 3.74 -8.37 -6.60
C VAL A 133 2.54 -9.29 -6.47
N ASN A 134 2.68 -10.32 -5.66
CA ASN A 134 1.61 -11.24 -5.28
C ASN A 134 1.68 -11.56 -3.78
N LYS A 135 0.76 -12.38 -3.28
CA LYS A 135 0.68 -12.77 -1.86
C LYS A 135 1.94 -13.48 -1.36
N GLU A 136 2.61 -14.22 -2.24
CA GLU A 136 3.76 -15.08 -1.91
C GLU A 136 5.06 -14.26 -1.86
N ASN A 137 5.27 -13.34 -2.82
CA ASN A 137 6.52 -12.61 -2.96
C ASN A 137 6.54 -11.23 -2.28
N ARG A 138 5.39 -10.67 -1.86
CA ARG A 138 5.31 -9.29 -1.36
C ARG A 138 6.25 -8.97 -0.21
N PHE A 139 6.43 -9.90 0.74
CA PHE A 139 7.30 -9.66 1.90
C PHE A 139 8.78 -9.83 1.56
N TYR A 140 9.11 -10.70 0.60
CA TYR A 140 10.45 -10.82 0.04
C TYR A 140 10.86 -9.51 -0.65
N LEU A 141 9.99 -8.98 -1.51
CA LEU A 141 10.24 -7.72 -2.22
C LEU A 141 10.28 -6.53 -1.26
N GLN A 142 9.38 -6.48 -0.28
CA GLN A 142 9.39 -5.46 0.76
C GLN A 142 10.74 -5.44 1.50
N PHE A 143 11.23 -6.61 1.90
CA PHE A 143 12.49 -6.74 2.60
C PHE A 143 13.70 -6.32 1.72
N LEU A 144 13.74 -6.78 0.48
CA LEU A 144 14.82 -6.42 -0.44
C LEU A 144 14.81 -4.93 -0.80
N ASP A 145 13.63 -4.32 -0.91
CA ASP A 145 13.52 -2.88 -1.10
C ASP A 145 14.03 -2.09 0.11
N LEU A 146 13.81 -2.58 1.35
CA LEU A 146 14.39 -1.96 2.54
C LEU A 146 15.92 -2.02 2.52
N LEU A 147 16.51 -3.16 2.15
CA LEU A 147 17.96 -3.29 1.99
C LEU A 147 18.51 -2.39 0.87
N ASN A 148 17.79 -2.28 -0.24
CA ASN A 148 18.19 -1.44 -1.37
C ASN A 148 18.18 0.06 -1.04
N MET A 149 17.24 0.48 -0.17
CA MET A 149 17.09 1.88 0.27
C MET A 149 17.83 2.19 1.58
N TYR A 150 18.55 1.23 2.12
CA TYR A 150 19.17 1.32 3.45
C TYR A 150 20.11 2.53 3.58
N ASP A 151 20.87 2.84 2.54
CA ASP A 151 21.82 3.95 2.56
C ASP A 151 21.15 5.31 2.27
N ASP A 152 19.91 5.31 1.80
CA ASP A 152 19.15 6.54 1.48
C ASP A 152 18.46 7.13 2.74
N VAL A 153 18.40 6.39 3.84
CA VAL A 153 17.73 6.77 5.08
C VAL A 153 18.72 6.71 6.24
N PRO A 154 18.82 7.74 7.09
CA PRO A 154 19.64 7.68 8.29
C PRO A 154 19.21 6.51 9.18
N VAL A 155 20.13 5.59 9.45
CA VAL A 155 19.92 4.44 10.35
C VAL A 155 20.63 4.73 11.65
N ASP A 156 19.88 4.80 12.74
CA ASP A 156 20.36 5.13 14.08
C ASP A 156 20.19 4.00 15.11
N ALA A 157 19.67 2.85 14.64
CA ALA A 157 19.58 1.64 15.47
C ALA A 157 20.98 1.10 15.84
N GLU A 158 21.15 0.62 17.06
CA GLU A 158 22.42 0.05 17.56
C GLU A 158 22.84 -1.21 16.76
N ASP A 159 21.92 -2.13 16.50
CA ASP A 159 22.15 -3.30 15.64
C ASP A 159 21.06 -3.45 14.58
N PRO A 160 21.17 -2.72 13.47
CA PRO A 160 20.14 -2.71 12.41
C PRO A 160 20.01 -4.06 11.70
N TYR A 161 21.09 -4.82 11.55
CA TYR A 161 21.03 -6.13 10.89
C TYR A 161 20.34 -7.18 11.76
N LEU A 162 20.40 -7.08 13.07
CA LEU A 162 19.62 -7.90 13.99
C LEU A 162 18.11 -7.62 13.84
N LEU A 163 17.72 -6.34 13.76
CA LEU A 163 16.33 -5.95 13.57
C LEU A 163 15.77 -6.43 12.22
N LEU A 164 16.57 -6.30 11.16
CA LEU A 164 16.23 -6.83 9.83
C LEU A 164 16.10 -8.36 9.84
N GLY A 165 16.97 -9.06 10.56
CA GLY A 165 16.88 -10.52 10.72
C GLY A 165 15.61 -10.95 11.46
N ARG A 166 15.17 -10.19 12.46
CA ARG A 166 13.88 -10.41 13.13
C ARG A 166 12.69 -10.26 12.18
N PHE A 167 12.76 -9.32 11.23
CA PHE A 167 11.74 -9.20 10.20
C PHE A 167 11.68 -10.48 9.33
N VAL A 168 12.83 -10.99 8.88
CA VAL A 168 12.92 -12.23 8.08
C VAL A 168 12.29 -13.40 8.84
N GLN A 169 12.66 -13.59 10.12
CA GLN A 169 12.11 -14.65 10.98
C GLN A 169 10.60 -14.50 11.21
N ALA A 170 10.13 -13.30 11.57
CA ALA A 170 8.72 -13.04 11.85
C ALA A 170 7.81 -13.25 10.63
N ARG A 171 8.36 -13.16 9.43
CA ARG A 171 7.64 -13.38 8.16
C ARG A 171 7.88 -14.76 7.57
N GLY A 172 8.75 -15.57 8.18
CA GLY A 172 9.12 -16.89 7.68
C GLY A 172 9.77 -16.85 6.29
N LEU A 173 10.60 -15.83 6.02
CA LEU A 173 11.24 -15.67 4.72
C LEU A 173 12.43 -16.62 4.60
N ASP A 174 12.48 -17.33 3.46
CA ASP A 174 13.59 -18.20 3.12
C ASP A 174 14.78 -17.41 2.54
N TYR A 175 15.98 -17.62 3.06
CA TYR A 175 17.19 -16.93 2.62
C TYR A 175 17.61 -17.31 1.19
N GLY A 176 17.37 -18.55 0.75
CA GLY A 176 17.65 -18.98 -0.62
C GLY A 176 16.81 -18.21 -1.62
N THR A 177 15.52 -18.05 -1.32
CA THR A 177 14.59 -17.25 -2.13
C THR A 177 14.96 -15.77 -2.12
N LEU A 178 15.34 -15.21 -0.96
CA LEU A 178 15.84 -13.83 -0.85
C LEU A 178 17.07 -13.60 -1.71
N LEU A 179 18.05 -14.52 -1.64
CA LEU A 179 19.28 -14.43 -2.43
C LEU A 179 18.99 -14.52 -3.93
N HIS A 180 18.15 -15.46 -4.35
CA HIS A 180 17.77 -15.62 -5.76
C HIS A 180 17.10 -14.35 -6.31
N LEU A 181 16.14 -13.77 -5.57
CA LEU A 181 15.48 -12.54 -5.98
C LEU A 181 16.42 -11.34 -5.96
N ALA A 182 17.34 -11.28 -4.98
CA ALA A 182 18.33 -10.21 -4.89
C ALA A 182 19.30 -10.24 -6.07
N ASP A 183 19.83 -11.40 -6.42
CA ASP A 183 20.75 -11.60 -7.54
C ASP A 183 20.11 -11.26 -8.89
N THR A 184 18.84 -11.64 -9.07
CA THR A 184 18.15 -11.45 -10.35
C THR A 184 17.64 -10.01 -10.56
N HIS A 185 17.22 -9.31 -9.49
CA HIS A 185 16.43 -8.07 -9.61
C HIS A 185 17.03 -6.87 -8.88
N TYR A 186 18.08 -7.05 -8.07
CA TYR A 186 18.67 -5.98 -7.26
C TYR A 186 20.16 -5.83 -7.57
N ASN A 187 20.82 -4.89 -6.91
CA ASN A 187 22.24 -4.63 -7.08
C ASN A 187 23.10 -5.41 -6.06
N GLY A 188 24.42 -5.49 -6.33
CA GLY A 188 25.37 -6.19 -5.46
C GLY A 188 25.40 -5.65 -4.01
N ASN A 189 25.12 -4.36 -3.80
CA ASN A 189 25.06 -3.77 -2.46
C ASN A 189 23.89 -4.35 -1.64
N THR A 190 22.74 -4.61 -2.28
CA THR A 190 21.62 -5.29 -1.63
C THR A 190 21.98 -6.72 -1.21
N ILE A 191 22.73 -7.45 -2.05
CA ILE A 191 23.21 -8.80 -1.76
C ILE A 191 24.19 -8.79 -0.58
N MET A 192 25.12 -7.83 -0.54
CA MET A 192 26.06 -7.69 0.59
C MET A 192 25.32 -7.43 1.91
N LYS A 193 24.32 -6.55 1.90
CA LYS A 193 23.49 -6.29 3.09
C LYS A 193 22.70 -7.51 3.52
N LEU A 194 22.16 -8.28 2.57
CA LEU A 194 21.49 -9.55 2.85
C LEU A 194 22.44 -10.54 3.54
N ALA A 195 23.71 -10.63 3.08
CA ALA A 195 24.71 -11.47 3.72
C ALA A 195 25.02 -11.02 5.16
N HIS A 196 25.07 -9.71 5.44
CA HIS A 196 25.22 -9.21 6.81
C HIS A 196 24.03 -9.60 7.70
N VAL A 197 22.80 -9.54 7.18
CA VAL A 197 21.60 -9.99 7.93
C VAL A 197 21.68 -11.48 8.22
N ALA A 198 22.03 -12.31 7.23
CA ALA A 198 22.16 -13.75 7.38
C ALA A 198 23.25 -14.11 8.45
N GLY A 199 24.41 -13.48 8.36
CA GLY A 199 25.49 -13.67 9.34
C GLY A 199 25.10 -13.32 10.78
N ARG A 200 24.23 -12.31 10.98
CA ARG A 200 23.68 -11.98 12.32
C ARG A 200 22.69 -13.01 12.85
N GLN A 201 22.10 -13.82 11.99
CA GLN A 201 21.16 -14.90 12.36
C GLN A 201 21.83 -16.27 12.47
N GLY A 202 23.13 -16.37 12.17
CA GLY A 202 23.88 -17.62 12.17
C GLY A 202 23.52 -18.56 11.00
N VAL A 203 23.10 -17.99 9.89
CA VAL A 203 22.72 -18.69 8.64
C VAL A 203 23.83 -18.50 7.60
#